data_34dfe9a00f25365368e44d92fa013405
#
_entry.id   34dfe9a00f25365368e44d92fa013405
#
_cell.length_a   1.000
_cell.length_b   1.000
_cell.length_c   1.000
_cell.angle_alpha   90.00
_cell.angle_beta   90.00
_cell.angle_gamma   90.00
#
_symmetry.space_group_name_H-M   'P 1'
#
loop_
_entity.id
_entity.type
_entity.pdbx_description
1 polymer ?
#
loop_
_entity_poly.entity_id
_entity_poly.type
_entity_poly.pdbx_seq_one_letter_code
_entity_poly.pdbx_strand_id
1 'polypeptide(L)'
;NAQVGQWSMLRQDRSEHTALAVGDDGLETALAEAYALLQEGAKQVLLVLADDPLLAEYAVAAQRAPMPYALAMVLQQGQQYTLSLFSHSPPNSAQSAPYWGALDWIRFMLTDTTEQKRYYGQRYWQWQKNLSFNTQGNP
;
A
#
# COMPACT_ATOMS: atom_id res chain seq x y z
N ASN A 1 11.96 -11.09 10.60
CA ASN A 1 12.12 -9.64 10.39
C ASN A 1 13.55 -9.14 10.56
N ALA A 2 14.49 -9.93 10.04
CA ALA A 2 15.91 -9.57 10.07
C ALA A 2 16.18 -8.24 9.34
N GLN A 3 15.46 -7.93 8.27
CA GLN A 3 15.68 -6.73 7.46
C GLN A 3 15.48 -5.44 8.24
N VAL A 4 14.40 -5.35 9.03
CA VAL A 4 14.12 -4.14 9.84
C VAL A 4 15.13 -3.99 10.97
N GLY A 5 15.51 -5.11 11.62
CA GLY A 5 16.56 -5.12 12.63
C GLY A 5 17.92 -4.70 12.07
N GLN A 6 18.28 -5.17 10.88
CA GLN A 6 19.50 -4.74 10.19
C GLN A 6 19.46 -3.25 9.84
N TRP A 7 18.33 -2.74 9.33
CA TRP A 7 18.14 -1.32 9.06
C TRP A 7 18.37 -0.49 10.32
N SER A 8 17.69 -0.83 11.43
CA SER A 8 17.84 -0.15 12.71
C SER A 8 19.29 -0.10 13.19
N MET A 9 19.99 -1.23 13.12
CA MET A 9 21.40 -1.30 13.51
C MET A 9 22.31 -0.45 12.59
N LEU A 10 22.16 -0.57 11.27
CA LEU A 10 23.01 0.14 10.30
C LEU A 10 22.78 1.66 10.33
N ARG A 11 21.55 2.08 10.57
CA ARG A 11 21.18 3.50 10.64
C ARG A 11 21.27 4.08 12.04
N GLN A 12 21.55 3.25 13.06
CA GLN A 12 21.46 3.62 14.47
C GLN A 12 20.10 4.25 14.82
N ASP A 13 19.07 3.82 14.12
CA ASP A 13 17.71 4.27 14.31
C ASP A 13 17.03 3.38 15.36
N ARG A 14 16.60 4.01 16.46
CA ARG A 14 15.90 3.35 17.58
C ARG A 14 14.41 3.62 17.58
N SER A 15 13.89 4.16 16.49
CA SER A 15 12.45 4.35 16.31
C SER A 15 11.72 3.01 16.39
N GLU A 16 10.50 3.05 16.86
CA GLU A 16 9.60 1.90 16.80
C GLU A 16 9.45 1.43 15.36
N HIS A 17 9.42 0.12 15.15
CA HIS A 17 9.23 -0.48 13.86
C HIS A 17 8.36 -1.73 13.94
N THR A 18 7.56 -1.92 12.92
CA THR A 18 6.69 -3.08 12.75
C THR A 18 7.00 -3.74 11.40
N ALA A 19 7.04 -5.05 11.36
CA ALA A 19 7.12 -5.79 10.12
C ALA A 19 5.86 -6.63 9.94
N LEU A 20 5.20 -6.44 8.80
CA LEU A 20 3.95 -7.09 8.47
C LEU A 20 4.17 -8.21 7.46
N ALA A 21 3.60 -9.38 7.74
CA ALA A 21 3.39 -10.42 6.74
C ALA A 21 1.97 -10.25 6.19
N VAL A 22 1.86 -9.85 4.93
CA VAL A 22 0.60 -9.46 4.31
C VAL A 22 0.24 -10.37 3.13
N GLY A 23 -1.06 -10.43 2.81
CA GLY A 23 -1.58 -11.13 1.65
C GLY A 23 -1.62 -10.24 0.39
N ASP A 24 -2.57 -10.52 -0.50
CA ASP A 24 -2.71 -9.83 -1.78
C ASP A 24 -3.05 -8.34 -1.64
N ASP A 25 -3.75 -7.94 -0.57
CA ASP A 25 -4.05 -6.53 -0.23
C ASP A 25 -2.98 -5.92 0.71
N GLY A 26 -1.73 -6.28 0.50
CA GLY A 26 -0.62 -5.92 1.38
C GLY A 26 -0.38 -4.43 1.52
N LEU A 27 -0.49 -3.67 0.44
CA LEU A 27 -0.34 -2.21 0.47
C LEU A 27 -1.43 -1.57 1.34
N GLU A 28 -2.69 -1.91 1.10
CA GLU A 28 -3.83 -1.33 1.80
C GLU A 28 -3.80 -1.68 3.29
N THR A 29 -3.45 -2.93 3.62
CA THR A 29 -3.27 -3.38 5.01
C THR A 29 -2.14 -2.63 5.70
N ALA A 30 -0.99 -2.47 5.05
CA ALA A 30 0.15 -1.75 5.61
C ALA A 30 -0.15 -0.25 5.80
N LEU A 31 -0.95 0.35 4.92
CA LEU A 31 -1.39 1.74 5.08
C LEU A 31 -2.40 1.91 6.21
N ALA A 32 -3.27 0.93 6.43
CA ALA A 32 -4.19 0.95 7.58
C ALA A 32 -3.41 0.89 8.91
N GLU A 33 -2.37 0.05 8.98
CA GLU A 33 -1.46 -0.01 10.14
C GLU A 33 -0.71 1.31 10.33
N ALA A 34 -0.14 1.86 9.26
CA ALA A 34 0.54 3.16 9.33
C ALA A 34 -0.41 4.29 9.78
N TYR A 35 -1.67 4.25 9.35
CA TYR A 35 -2.68 5.18 9.82
C TYR A 35 -2.96 5.03 11.31
N ALA A 36 -3.03 3.81 11.84
CA ALA A 36 -3.19 3.57 13.27
C ALA A 36 -2.03 4.18 14.07
N LEU A 37 -0.79 3.98 13.64
CA LEU A 37 0.39 4.59 14.27
C LEU A 37 0.33 6.13 14.26
N LEU A 38 -0.13 6.73 13.15
CA LEU A 38 -0.33 8.18 13.09
C LEU A 38 -1.43 8.66 14.06
N GLN A 39 -2.49 7.88 14.27
CA GLN A 39 -3.54 8.19 15.26
C GLN A 39 -3.05 8.05 16.69
N GLU A 40 -2.10 7.16 16.96
CA GLU A 40 -1.45 6.98 18.27
C GLU A 40 -0.42 8.06 18.57
N GLY A 41 -0.15 8.96 17.64
CA GLY A 41 0.68 10.14 17.87
C GLY A 41 2.02 10.16 17.12
N ALA A 42 2.28 9.19 16.25
CA ALA A 42 3.42 9.28 15.35
C ALA A 42 3.26 10.50 14.42
N LYS A 43 4.31 11.31 14.29
CA LYS A 43 4.28 12.47 13.38
C LYS A 43 4.39 12.05 11.91
N GLN A 44 5.14 11.01 11.67
CA GLN A 44 5.42 10.44 10.35
C GLN A 44 5.62 8.94 10.48
N VAL A 45 5.24 8.20 9.46
CA VAL A 45 5.53 6.77 9.34
C VAL A 45 6.22 6.53 8.01
N LEU A 46 7.40 5.93 8.05
CA LEU A 46 8.07 5.42 6.87
C LEU A 46 7.52 4.03 6.56
N LEU A 47 6.80 3.89 5.47
CA LEU A 47 6.33 2.62 4.96
C LEU A 47 7.24 2.15 3.82
N VAL A 48 7.77 0.94 3.94
CA VAL A 48 8.57 0.30 2.90
C VAL A 48 7.89 -1.00 2.49
N LEU A 49 7.62 -1.13 1.19
CA LEU A 49 7.14 -2.36 0.58
C LEU A 49 8.21 -2.86 -0.38
N ALA A 50 8.50 -4.15 -0.28
CA ALA A 50 9.39 -4.80 -1.23
C ALA A 50 8.79 -6.15 -1.62
N ASP A 51 8.88 -6.48 -2.88
CA ASP A 51 8.46 -7.77 -3.41
C ASP A 51 9.51 -8.29 -4.39
N ASP A 52 9.70 -9.60 -4.33
CA ASP A 52 10.63 -10.32 -5.21
C ASP A 52 9.86 -11.51 -5.83
N PRO A 53 9.88 -11.67 -7.15
CA PRO A 53 9.20 -12.78 -7.78
C PRO A 53 9.67 -14.12 -7.23
N LEU A 54 8.71 -14.99 -6.91
CA LEU A 54 9.02 -16.35 -6.54
C LEU A 54 9.62 -17.10 -7.72
N LEU A 55 10.51 -18.05 -7.45
CA LEU A 55 10.94 -19.01 -8.45
C LEU A 55 9.71 -19.70 -9.07
N ALA A 56 9.78 -19.98 -10.39
CA ALA A 56 8.65 -20.50 -11.16
C ALA A 56 8.00 -21.74 -10.53
N GLU A 57 8.77 -22.58 -9.87
CA GLU A 57 8.30 -23.78 -9.15
C GLU A 57 7.42 -23.48 -7.93
N TYR A 58 7.52 -22.27 -7.35
CA TYR A 58 6.73 -21.82 -6.18
C TYR A 58 5.68 -20.77 -6.55
N ALA A 59 5.65 -20.32 -7.80
CA ALA A 59 4.78 -19.22 -8.24
C ALA A 59 3.34 -19.64 -8.57
N VAL A 60 2.93 -20.87 -8.28
CA VAL A 60 1.72 -21.55 -8.81
C VAL A 60 0.41 -20.84 -8.47
N ALA A 61 0.35 -19.91 -7.53
CA ALA A 61 -0.89 -19.25 -7.14
C ALA A 61 -0.76 -17.75 -6.81
N ALA A 62 0.42 -17.17 -6.85
CA ALA A 62 0.62 -15.78 -6.47
C ALA A 62 0.64 -14.86 -7.70
N GLN A 63 -0.35 -13.99 -7.82
CA GLN A 63 -0.35 -12.91 -8.83
C GLN A 63 0.58 -11.80 -8.34
N ARG A 64 1.88 -11.94 -8.62
CA ARG A 64 2.92 -10.96 -8.24
C ARG A 64 3.46 -10.25 -9.46
N ALA A 65 4.07 -9.09 -9.25
CA ALA A 65 4.80 -8.40 -10.29
C ALA A 65 5.90 -9.32 -10.86
N PRO A 66 6.12 -9.31 -12.19
CA PRO A 66 7.11 -10.21 -12.82
C PRO A 66 8.56 -9.77 -12.60
N MET A 67 8.79 -8.74 -11.81
CA MET A 67 10.10 -8.17 -11.53
C MET A 67 10.21 -7.78 -10.05
N PRO A 68 11.42 -7.83 -9.46
CA PRO A 68 11.62 -7.31 -8.11
C PRO A 68 11.40 -5.80 -8.09
N TYR A 69 10.77 -5.31 -7.02
CA TYR A 69 10.61 -3.88 -6.79
C TYR A 69 10.59 -3.55 -5.30
N ALA A 70 10.86 -2.30 -5.00
CA ALA A 70 10.63 -1.72 -3.68
C ALA A 70 10.02 -0.32 -3.81
N LEU A 71 9.12 0.01 -2.90
CA LEU A 71 8.53 1.33 -2.75
C LEU A 71 8.71 1.79 -1.31
N ALA A 72 9.17 3.03 -1.14
CA ALA A 72 9.23 3.69 0.16
C ALA A 72 8.37 4.95 0.12
N MET A 73 7.57 5.16 1.17
CA MET A 73 6.70 6.31 1.33
C MET A 73 6.83 6.87 2.74
N VAL A 74 6.89 8.19 2.86
CA VAL A 74 6.71 8.88 4.14
C VAL A 74 5.26 9.33 4.24
N LEU A 75 4.57 8.83 5.24
CA LEU A 75 3.16 9.09 5.48
C LEU A 75 3.01 10.09 6.63
N GLN A 76 2.07 10.99 6.48
CA GLN A 76 1.66 11.97 7.48
C GLN A 76 0.13 12.04 7.50
N GLN A 77 -0.43 12.53 8.59
CA GLN A 77 -1.86 12.86 8.62
C GLN A 77 -2.17 13.91 7.54
N GLY A 78 -3.24 13.69 6.79
CA GLY A 78 -3.65 14.57 5.71
C GLY A 78 -4.97 14.13 5.11
N GLN A 79 -5.39 14.87 4.07
CA GLN A 79 -6.67 14.63 3.40
C GLN A 79 -6.50 14.47 1.88
N GLN A 80 -5.31 14.23 1.39
CA GLN A 80 -5.05 14.10 -0.05
C GLN A 80 -5.67 12.84 -0.64
N TYR A 81 -5.67 11.77 0.15
CA TYR A 81 -6.20 10.47 -0.25
C TYR A 81 -7.14 9.94 0.83
N THR A 82 -8.17 9.24 0.40
CA THR A 82 -9.04 8.46 1.28
C THR A 82 -8.97 7.00 0.87
N LEU A 83 -8.78 6.12 1.84
CA LEU A 83 -8.81 4.68 1.67
C LEU A 83 -9.96 4.13 2.51
N SER A 84 -10.85 3.38 1.87
CA SER A 84 -12.04 2.79 2.51
C SER A 84 -12.15 1.31 2.19
N LEU A 85 -12.55 0.53 3.19
CA LEU A 85 -12.81 -0.91 3.05
C LEU A 85 -14.32 -1.17 3.07
N PHE A 86 -14.79 -1.93 2.10
CA PHE A 86 -16.20 -2.31 1.97
C PHE A 86 -16.36 -3.82 1.86
N SER A 87 -17.48 -4.31 2.41
CA SER A 87 -17.95 -5.66 2.11
C SER A 87 -18.59 -5.69 0.73
N HIS A 88 -18.42 -6.78 0.00
CA HIS A 88 -18.92 -6.96 -1.35
C HIS A 88 -19.41 -8.39 -1.55
N SER A 89 -20.59 -8.53 -2.18
CA SER A 89 -21.02 -9.82 -2.71
C SER A 89 -20.48 -9.93 -4.13
N PRO A 90 -19.59 -10.90 -4.43
CA PRO A 90 -18.96 -10.94 -5.74
C PRO A 90 -20.02 -11.11 -6.83
N PRO A 91 -20.04 -10.26 -7.86
CA PRO A 91 -20.74 -10.61 -9.09
C PRO A 91 -20.04 -11.83 -9.71
N ASN A 92 -20.80 -12.71 -10.31
CA ASN A 92 -20.36 -14.02 -10.85
C ASN A 92 -19.22 -13.98 -11.88
N SER A 93 -18.55 -12.86 -12.13
CA SER A 93 -17.58 -12.72 -13.23
C SER A 93 -16.51 -11.64 -13.04
N ALA A 94 -16.31 -11.05 -11.88
CA ALA A 94 -15.25 -10.05 -11.73
C ALA A 94 -13.90 -10.74 -11.48
N GLN A 95 -13.30 -11.31 -12.50
CA GLN A 95 -11.85 -11.46 -12.53
C GLN A 95 -11.25 -10.05 -12.56
N SER A 96 -10.76 -9.60 -11.42
CA SER A 96 -9.97 -8.38 -11.37
C SER A 96 -8.71 -8.56 -12.22
N ALA A 97 -8.36 -7.55 -13.01
CA ALA A 97 -7.05 -7.50 -13.66
C ALA A 97 -5.92 -7.79 -12.66
N PRO A 98 -4.80 -8.38 -13.09
CA PRO A 98 -3.66 -8.64 -12.20
C PRO A 98 -3.35 -7.39 -11.38
N TYR A 99 -3.26 -7.53 -10.07
CA TYR A 99 -2.93 -6.44 -9.16
C TYR A 99 -1.48 -6.58 -8.69
N TRP A 100 -0.68 -5.58 -8.98
CA TRP A 100 0.72 -5.56 -8.63
C TRP A 100 1.00 -4.64 -7.42
N GLY A 101 0.05 -4.54 -6.53
CA GLY A 101 0.20 -3.84 -5.26
C GLY A 101 0.67 -2.39 -5.43
N ALA A 102 1.84 -2.10 -4.91
CA ALA A 102 2.40 -0.75 -4.90
C ALA A 102 2.61 -0.15 -6.31
N LEU A 103 2.87 -0.96 -7.34
CA LEU A 103 3.05 -0.47 -8.71
C LEU A 103 1.73 0.07 -9.30
N ASP A 104 0.62 -0.59 -9.03
CA ASP A 104 -0.70 -0.11 -9.45
C ASP A 104 -1.11 1.16 -8.70
N TRP A 105 -0.70 1.29 -7.44
CA TRP A 105 -0.93 2.52 -6.68
C TRP A 105 -0.12 3.70 -7.22
N ILE A 106 1.14 3.48 -7.60
CA ILE A 106 1.96 4.50 -8.27
C ILE A 106 1.28 4.94 -9.57
N ARG A 107 0.78 4.00 -10.38
CA ARG A 107 0.04 4.31 -11.59
C ARG A 107 -1.20 5.14 -11.30
N PHE A 108 -1.98 4.77 -10.28
CA PHE A 108 -3.13 5.54 -9.84
C PHE A 108 -2.74 6.98 -9.47
N MET A 109 -1.67 7.16 -8.70
CA MET A 109 -1.21 8.50 -8.31
C MET A 109 -0.85 9.37 -9.52
N LEU A 110 -0.22 8.79 -10.55
CA LEU A 110 0.28 9.50 -11.72
C LEU A 110 -0.78 9.76 -12.80
N THR A 111 -1.97 9.18 -12.68
CA THR A 111 -3.07 9.38 -13.63
C THR A 111 -4.09 10.38 -13.11
N ASP A 112 -4.94 10.90 -14.01
CA ASP A 112 -6.06 11.79 -13.66
C ASP A 112 -7.26 11.03 -13.03
N THR A 113 -7.17 9.72 -12.93
CA THR A 113 -8.19 8.89 -12.28
C THR A 113 -8.34 9.31 -10.82
N THR A 114 -9.54 9.64 -10.40
CA THR A 114 -9.84 10.12 -9.04
C THR A 114 -10.29 9.01 -8.09
N GLU A 115 -10.71 7.88 -8.63
CA GLU A 115 -11.18 6.72 -7.85
C GLU A 115 -10.61 5.43 -8.43
N GLN A 116 -10.26 4.49 -7.55
CA GLN A 116 -9.83 3.15 -7.91
C GLN A 116 -10.35 2.14 -6.90
N LYS A 117 -10.93 1.03 -7.39
CA LYS A 117 -11.40 -0.08 -6.56
C LYS A 117 -10.56 -1.33 -6.80
N ARG A 118 -10.30 -2.07 -5.73
CA ARG A 118 -9.58 -3.35 -5.74
C ARG A 118 -10.36 -4.39 -4.97
N TYR A 119 -10.66 -5.50 -5.62
CA TYR A 119 -11.52 -6.55 -5.11
C TYR A 119 -10.68 -7.74 -4.62
N TYR A 120 -11.01 -8.22 -3.42
CA TYR A 120 -10.37 -9.35 -2.75
C TYR A 120 -11.43 -10.25 -2.14
N GLY A 121 -11.90 -11.24 -2.89
CA GLY A 121 -12.96 -12.12 -2.45
C GLY A 121 -14.25 -11.35 -2.12
N GLN A 122 -14.64 -11.36 -0.85
CA GLN A 122 -15.89 -10.73 -0.38
C GLN A 122 -15.73 -9.28 0.10
N ARG A 123 -14.58 -8.66 -0.18
CA ARG A 123 -14.29 -7.27 0.19
C ARG A 123 -13.64 -6.52 -0.95
N TYR A 124 -13.72 -5.19 -0.91
CA TYR A 124 -12.92 -4.36 -1.78
C TYR A 124 -12.41 -3.13 -1.04
N TRP A 125 -11.25 -2.69 -1.46
CA TRP A 125 -10.69 -1.41 -1.08
C TRP A 125 -11.01 -0.36 -2.14
N GLN A 126 -11.34 0.84 -1.69
CA GLN A 126 -11.59 1.99 -2.55
C GLN A 126 -10.63 3.12 -2.19
N TRP A 127 -9.88 3.53 -3.17
CA TRP A 127 -9.02 4.71 -3.12
C TRP A 127 -9.73 5.89 -3.76
N GLN A 128 -9.61 7.07 -3.13
CA GLN A 128 -10.10 8.33 -3.69
C GLN A 128 -9.04 9.41 -3.54
N LYS A 129 -8.86 10.24 -4.60
CA LYS A 129 -8.10 11.49 -4.55
C LYS A 129 -9.02 12.63 -4.18
N ASN A 130 -8.66 13.39 -3.17
CA ASN A 130 -9.41 14.56 -2.75
C ASN A 130 -8.82 15.81 -3.43
N LEU A 131 -9.39 16.20 -4.56
CA LEU A 131 -8.86 17.25 -5.46
C LEU A 131 -8.85 18.66 -4.85
N SER A 132 -9.47 18.89 -3.71
CA SER A 132 -9.66 20.22 -3.11
C SER A 132 -8.39 20.84 -2.52
N PHE A 133 -7.26 20.16 -2.51
CA PHE A 133 -6.03 20.61 -1.82
C PHE A 133 -4.90 21.10 -2.74
N ASN A 134 -5.11 21.11 -4.06
CA ASN A 134 -4.04 21.51 -5.00
C ASN A 134 -4.04 23.02 -5.37
N THR A 135 -4.78 23.86 -4.67
CA THR A 135 -4.91 25.30 -5.04
C THR A 135 -4.34 26.27 -4.00
N GLN A 136 -3.38 25.88 -3.17
CA GLN A 136 -2.61 26.86 -2.40
C GLN A 136 -1.14 26.49 -2.35
N GLY A 137 -0.37 27.08 -3.23
CA GLY A 137 1.07 27.03 -3.14
C GLY A 137 1.77 27.45 -4.41
N ASN A 138 1.65 28.70 -4.79
CA ASN A 138 2.83 29.53 -5.08
C ASN A 138 2.46 31.00 -5.23
N PRO A 139 3.11 31.91 -4.54
CA PRO A 139 3.66 33.10 -5.21
C PRO A 139 5.11 32.87 -5.59
#